data_6363f2618a0246cde3cbe8248221c2ad
#
_entry.id   6363f2618a0246cde3cbe8248221c2ad
#
_cell.length_a   1.000
_cell.length_b   1.000
_cell.length_c   1.000
_cell.angle_alpha   90.00
_cell.angle_beta   90.00
_cell.angle_gamma   90.00
#
_symmetry.space_group_name_H-M   'P 1'
#
loop_
_entity.id
_entity.type
_entity.pdbx_description
1 polymer ?
#
loop_
_entity_poly.entity_id
_entity_poly.type
_entity_poly.pdbx_seq_one_letter_code
_entity_poly.pdbx_strand_id
1 'polypeptide(L)'
;MNNDNNTILGFDVNLICDFFLNTERQGPGSPEVTLKALSFIDNLTDKSLIADLGCGTGGQTMILAQHAPGKITGIDFFPGFIERFNKNAEKLNLQNRVKGIVGSMDDLSFEKDSLDLIWSEGAIYNIGFERGLKEWRNYLKPGGYLAVSESVWFTDQRPAEIHDFWMSAYTEIDTVPNKVCLLYTSPSPRDTR
;
A
#
# COMPACT_ATOMS: atom_id res chain seq x y z
N MET A 1 -23.17 18.51 -18.84
CA MET A 1 -23.43 17.74 -17.63
C MET A 1 -22.10 17.63 -16.90
N ASN A 2 -21.91 18.45 -15.87
CA ASN A 2 -20.68 18.45 -15.09
C ASN A 2 -20.70 17.20 -14.19
N ASN A 3 -19.70 16.35 -14.33
CA ASN A 3 -19.50 15.21 -13.44
C ASN A 3 -18.94 15.72 -12.10
N ASP A 4 -19.83 15.99 -11.14
CA ASP A 4 -19.46 16.41 -9.78
C ASP A 4 -18.83 15.30 -8.93
N ASN A 5 -18.54 14.12 -9.51
CA ASN A 5 -17.99 12.97 -8.80
C ASN A 5 -16.44 12.91 -8.80
N ASN A 6 -15.77 13.95 -9.24
CA ASN A 6 -14.30 13.94 -9.41
C ASN A 6 -13.56 14.78 -8.36
N THR A 7 -14.15 15.03 -7.20
CA THR A 7 -13.52 15.81 -6.13
C THR A 7 -13.35 14.97 -4.86
N ILE A 8 -12.12 14.88 -4.35
CA ILE A 8 -11.82 14.43 -3.00
C ILE A 8 -11.58 15.68 -2.15
N LEU A 9 -12.39 15.90 -1.12
CA LEU A 9 -12.29 17.07 -0.22
C LEU A 9 -12.26 18.43 -0.95
N GLY A 10 -12.96 18.54 -2.09
CA GLY A 10 -13.00 19.79 -2.88
C GLY A 10 -11.81 19.98 -3.84
N PHE A 11 -10.91 18.99 -3.97
CA PHE A 11 -9.81 19.02 -4.95
C PHE A 11 -10.21 18.28 -6.24
N ASP A 12 -9.74 18.80 -7.36
CA ASP A 12 -9.84 18.09 -8.65
C ASP A 12 -8.89 16.88 -8.65
N VAL A 13 -9.47 15.69 -8.64
CA VAL A 13 -8.72 14.42 -8.65
C VAL A 13 -7.79 14.31 -9.86
N ASN A 14 -8.19 14.85 -11.02
CA ASN A 14 -7.34 14.84 -12.21
C ASN A 14 -6.09 15.68 -12.00
N LEU A 15 -6.21 16.84 -11.37
CA LEU A 15 -5.07 17.70 -11.06
C LEU A 15 -4.08 17.03 -10.10
N ILE A 16 -4.60 16.31 -9.09
CA ILE A 16 -3.79 15.54 -8.17
C ILE A 16 -3.06 14.42 -8.93
N CYS A 17 -3.79 13.67 -9.77
CA CYS A 17 -3.19 12.62 -10.59
C CYS A 17 -2.11 13.16 -11.50
N ASP A 18 -2.36 14.25 -12.21
CA ASP A 18 -1.38 14.87 -13.12
C ASP A 18 -0.12 15.35 -12.38
N PHE A 19 -0.28 15.92 -11.20
CA PHE A 19 0.84 16.30 -10.35
C PHE A 19 1.70 15.09 -9.98
N PHE A 20 1.08 14.03 -9.47
CA PHE A 20 1.78 12.86 -8.98
C PHE A 20 2.32 11.94 -10.09
N LEU A 21 1.74 11.97 -11.31
CA LEU A 21 2.26 11.20 -12.46
C LEU A 21 3.72 11.51 -12.80
N ASN A 22 4.17 12.71 -12.47
CA ASN A 22 5.53 13.18 -12.77
C ASN A 22 6.50 13.00 -11.60
N THR A 23 6.04 12.47 -10.46
CA THR A 23 6.90 12.16 -9.32
C THR A 23 7.32 10.68 -9.35
N GLU A 24 8.54 10.40 -8.89
CA GLU A 24 9.03 9.01 -8.81
C GLU A 24 8.27 8.20 -7.75
N ARG A 25 7.73 8.90 -6.75
CA ARG A 25 7.00 8.33 -5.63
C ARG A 25 5.88 9.27 -5.21
N GLN A 26 4.69 8.74 -4.92
CA GLN A 26 3.48 9.51 -4.59
C GLN A 26 3.26 9.70 -3.09
N GLY A 27 4.01 9.00 -2.25
CA GLY A 27 3.85 9.03 -0.80
C GLY A 27 5.18 9.16 -0.05
N PRO A 28 5.12 9.35 1.28
CA PRO A 28 6.29 9.36 2.14
C PRO A 28 7.08 8.05 2.06
N GLY A 29 8.39 8.15 2.28
CA GLY A 29 9.29 7.00 2.28
C GLY A 29 10.48 7.22 1.36
N SER A 30 11.34 6.21 1.30
CA SER A 30 12.52 6.20 0.42
C SER A 30 12.90 4.77 0.05
N PRO A 31 13.78 4.56 -0.96
CA PRO A 31 14.32 3.25 -1.27
C PRO A 31 14.91 2.53 -0.05
N GLU A 32 15.62 3.26 0.82
CA GLU A 32 16.26 2.73 2.02
C GLU A 32 15.22 2.22 3.03
N VAL A 33 14.10 2.95 3.19
CA VAL A 33 13.02 2.54 4.09
C VAL A 33 12.33 1.29 3.56
N THR A 34 12.02 1.26 2.24
CA THR A 34 11.46 0.08 1.57
C THR A 34 12.38 -1.14 1.75
N LEU A 35 13.69 -0.99 1.50
CA LEU A 35 14.67 -2.07 1.67
C LEU A 35 14.82 -2.50 3.13
N LYS A 36 14.78 -1.55 4.07
CA LYS A 36 14.81 -1.86 5.49
C LYS A 36 13.60 -2.70 5.90
N ALA A 37 12.41 -2.34 5.46
CA ALA A 37 11.20 -3.13 5.73
C ALA A 37 11.27 -4.51 5.06
N LEU A 38 11.75 -4.59 3.81
CA LEU A 38 11.96 -5.87 3.11
C LEU A 38 12.95 -6.78 3.84
N SER A 39 13.96 -6.24 4.52
CA SER A 39 14.95 -7.03 5.25
C SER A 39 14.39 -7.83 6.45
N PHE A 40 13.15 -7.59 6.85
CA PHE A 40 12.44 -8.37 7.86
C PHE A 40 11.58 -9.51 7.27
N ILE A 41 11.52 -9.61 5.93
CA ILE A 41 10.72 -10.62 5.24
C ILE A 41 11.65 -11.77 4.85
N ASP A 42 11.39 -12.92 5.42
CA ASP A 42 12.13 -14.15 5.13
C ASP A 42 11.35 -15.06 4.16
N ASN A 43 12.04 -16.01 3.58
CA ASN A 43 11.45 -17.13 2.81
C ASN A 43 10.75 -16.76 1.48
N LEU A 44 10.98 -15.58 0.92
CA LEU A 44 10.53 -15.29 -0.45
C LEU A 44 11.36 -16.09 -1.47
N THR A 45 10.69 -16.60 -2.49
CA THR A 45 11.27 -17.42 -3.56
C THR A 45 10.77 -16.94 -4.93
N ASP A 46 11.34 -17.46 -6.01
CA ASP A 46 10.87 -17.15 -7.38
C ASP A 46 9.40 -17.55 -7.64
N LYS A 47 8.82 -18.39 -6.77
CA LYS A 47 7.42 -18.79 -6.82
C LYS A 47 6.51 -17.92 -5.96
N SER A 48 7.07 -17.03 -5.17
CA SER A 48 6.29 -16.16 -4.29
C SER A 48 5.40 -15.21 -5.07
N LEU A 49 4.19 -15.00 -4.57
CA LEU A 49 3.21 -14.07 -5.07
C LEU A 49 3.11 -12.89 -4.11
N ILE A 50 3.35 -11.71 -4.63
CA ILE A 50 3.40 -10.45 -3.89
C ILE A 50 2.35 -9.51 -4.46
N ALA A 51 1.56 -8.86 -3.60
CA ALA A 51 0.68 -7.77 -3.97
C ALA A 51 1.21 -6.45 -3.39
N ASP A 52 1.26 -5.38 -4.19
CA ASP A 52 1.52 -4.01 -3.73
C ASP A 52 0.22 -3.21 -3.88
N LEU A 53 -0.43 -2.89 -2.77
CA LEU A 53 -1.76 -2.28 -2.72
C LEU A 53 -1.65 -0.77 -2.53
N GLY A 54 -2.21 -0.01 -3.45
CA GLY A 54 -1.99 1.43 -3.59
C GLY A 54 -0.58 1.70 -4.15
N CYS A 55 -0.21 0.97 -5.20
CA CYS A 55 1.15 0.97 -5.74
C CYS A 55 1.57 2.27 -6.43
N GLY A 56 0.62 3.17 -6.75
CA GLY A 56 0.88 4.38 -7.49
C GLY A 56 1.55 4.11 -8.85
N THR A 57 2.58 4.88 -9.17
CA THR A 57 3.40 4.68 -10.38
C THR A 57 4.49 3.62 -10.22
N GLY A 58 4.52 2.92 -9.09
CA GLY A 58 5.40 1.78 -8.82
C GLY A 58 6.76 2.13 -8.22
N GLY A 59 6.93 3.30 -7.62
CA GLY A 59 8.22 3.70 -7.04
C GLY A 59 8.80 2.66 -6.07
N GLN A 60 8.03 2.29 -5.03
CA GLN A 60 8.42 1.23 -4.08
C GLN A 60 8.40 -0.16 -4.73
N THR A 61 7.44 -0.43 -5.63
CA THR A 61 7.33 -1.74 -6.28
C THR A 61 8.58 -2.08 -7.10
N MET A 62 9.14 -1.11 -7.82
CA MET A 62 10.36 -1.34 -8.60
C MET A 62 11.56 -1.65 -7.69
N ILE A 63 11.65 -1.01 -6.53
CA ILE A 63 12.66 -1.33 -5.50
C ILE A 63 12.46 -2.75 -4.97
N LEU A 64 11.23 -3.13 -4.60
CA LEU A 64 10.91 -4.49 -4.18
C LEU A 64 11.31 -5.50 -5.26
N ALA A 65 10.96 -5.24 -6.51
CA ALA A 65 11.23 -6.14 -7.61
C ALA A 65 12.72 -6.34 -7.89
N GLN A 66 13.54 -5.36 -7.62
CA GLN A 66 15.00 -5.49 -7.79
C GLN A 66 15.67 -6.30 -6.67
N HIS A 67 15.02 -6.42 -5.49
CA HIS A 67 15.64 -6.99 -4.29
C HIS A 67 14.88 -8.20 -3.72
N ALA A 68 13.64 -8.43 -4.14
CA ALA A 68 12.85 -9.60 -3.76
C ALA A 68 12.60 -10.51 -4.96
N PRO A 69 12.68 -11.82 -4.81
CA PRO A 69 12.26 -12.77 -5.83
C PRO A 69 10.73 -12.85 -5.94
N GLY A 70 10.23 -13.53 -6.98
CA GLY A 70 8.79 -13.79 -7.15
C GLY A 70 8.11 -12.81 -8.10
N LYS A 71 6.80 -12.93 -8.19
CA LYS A 71 5.94 -12.10 -9.04
C LYS A 71 5.23 -11.06 -8.20
N ILE A 72 5.19 -9.81 -8.69
CA ILE A 72 4.55 -8.69 -8.01
C ILE A 72 3.38 -8.18 -8.84
N THR A 73 2.20 -8.12 -8.24
CA THR A 73 1.03 -7.45 -8.80
C THR A 73 0.80 -6.15 -8.05
N GLY A 74 0.97 -5.02 -8.72
CA GLY A 74 0.61 -3.71 -8.18
C GLY A 74 -0.86 -3.40 -8.48
N ILE A 75 -1.59 -2.90 -7.48
CA ILE A 75 -2.98 -2.46 -7.63
C ILE A 75 -3.07 -0.99 -7.26
N ASP A 76 -3.69 -0.21 -8.14
CA ASP A 76 -4.02 1.18 -7.87
C ASP A 76 -5.32 1.56 -8.57
N PHE A 77 -6.05 2.50 -7.98
CA PHE A 77 -7.34 2.94 -8.49
C PHE A 77 -7.21 3.79 -9.76
N PHE A 78 -6.09 4.49 -9.95
CA PHE A 78 -5.90 5.45 -11.04
C PHE A 78 -5.28 4.80 -12.28
N PRO A 79 -6.01 4.74 -13.43
CA PRO A 79 -5.50 4.14 -14.66
C PRO A 79 -4.19 4.77 -15.16
N GLY A 80 -4.03 6.09 -15.03
CA GLY A 80 -2.81 6.80 -15.40
C GLY A 80 -1.58 6.37 -14.58
N PHE A 81 -1.77 6.09 -13.29
CA PHE A 81 -0.70 5.56 -12.45
C PHE A 81 -0.30 4.15 -12.90
N ILE A 82 -1.26 3.29 -13.19
CA ILE A 82 -1.01 1.93 -13.66
C ILE A 82 -0.34 1.92 -15.05
N GLU A 83 -0.72 2.81 -15.95
CA GLU A 83 -0.02 2.97 -17.23
C GLU A 83 1.45 3.34 -17.01
N ARG A 84 1.72 4.30 -16.12
CA ARG A 84 3.09 4.72 -15.76
C ARG A 84 3.84 3.60 -15.06
N PHE A 85 3.20 2.87 -14.13
CA PHE A 85 3.74 1.70 -13.45
C PHE A 85 4.26 0.66 -14.45
N ASN A 86 3.43 0.26 -15.41
CA ASN A 86 3.80 -0.76 -16.39
C ASN A 86 4.94 -0.27 -17.30
N LYS A 87 4.93 1.01 -17.71
CA LYS A 87 6.06 1.62 -18.42
C LYS A 87 7.37 1.63 -17.61
N ASN A 88 7.27 1.84 -16.28
CA ASN A 88 8.44 1.79 -15.40
C ASN A 88 8.97 0.35 -15.27
N ALA A 89 8.09 -0.64 -15.17
CA ALA A 89 8.47 -2.05 -15.18
C ALA A 89 9.17 -2.45 -16.49
N GLU A 90 8.66 -2.02 -17.64
CA GLU A 90 9.29 -2.24 -18.95
C GLU A 90 10.68 -1.63 -19.05
N LYS A 91 10.85 -0.37 -18.63
CA LYS A 91 12.15 0.33 -18.64
C LYS A 91 13.22 -0.41 -17.84
N LEU A 92 12.82 -1.12 -16.79
CA LEU A 92 13.71 -1.89 -15.92
C LEU A 92 13.82 -3.37 -16.33
N ASN A 93 13.18 -3.79 -17.44
CA ASN A 93 13.08 -5.18 -17.90
C ASN A 93 12.43 -6.12 -16.86
N LEU A 94 11.47 -5.61 -16.08
CA LEU A 94 10.76 -6.35 -15.03
C LEU A 94 9.36 -6.83 -15.44
N GLN A 95 8.88 -6.49 -16.65
CA GLN A 95 7.52 -6.73 -17.12
C GLN A 95 7.08 -8.22 -17.11
N ASN A 96 8.03 -9.15 -17.06
CA ASN A 96 7.73 -10.59 -17.00
C ASN A 96 7.32 -11.07 -15.61
N ARG A 97 7.57 -10.27 -14.57
CA ARG A 97 7.25 -10.61 -13.18
C ARG A 97 6.61 -9.48 -12.36
N VAL A 98 6.52 -8.28 -12.93
CA VAL A 98 5.88 -7.11 -12.30
C VAL A 98 4.79 -6.61 -13.21
N LYS A 99 3.56 -6.54 -12.70
CA LYS A 99 2.40 -6.09 -13.46
C LYS A 99 1.51 -5.19 -12.62
N GLY A 100 1.19 -4.01 -13.13
CA GLY A 100 0.18 -3.12 -12.58
C GLY A 100 -1.21 -3.44 -13.13
N ILE A 101 -2.22 -3.42 -12.27
CA ILE A 101 -3.63 -3.65 -12.59
C ILE A 101 -4.45 -2.53 -11.96
N VAL A 102 -5.36 -1.92 -12.76
CA VAL A 102 -6.34 -0.97 -12.23
C VAL A 102 -7.33 -1.72 -11.36
N GLY A 103 -7.49 -1.29 -10.13
CA GLY A 103 -8.40 -1.93 -9.18
C GLY A 103 -8.47 -1.18 -7.86
N SER A 104 -9.43 -1.54 -7.02
CA SER A 104 -9.55 -1.02 -5.68
C SER A 104 -8.90 -1.96 -4.67
N MET A 105 -8.26 -1.36 -3.65
CA MET A 105 -7.61 -2.14 -2.58
C MET A 105 -8.62 -2.73 -1.57
N ASP A 106 -9.88 -2.36 -1.67
CA ASP A 106 -11.00 -2.92 -0.89
C ASP A 106 -11.90 -3.88 -1.69
N ASP A 107 -11.56 -4.15 -2.96
CA ASP A 107 -12.20 -5.14 -3.81
C ASP A 107 -11.15 -5.96 -4.58
N LEU A 108 -10.44 -6.80 -3.85
CA LEU A 108 -9.31 -7.58 -4.38
C LEU A 108 -9.77 -8.90 -4.98
N SER A 109 -9.31 -9.21 -6.18
CA SER A 109 -9.62 -10.44 -6.91
C SER A 109 -8.60 -11.56 -6.71
N PHE A 110 -7.78 -11.51 -5.65
CA PHE A 110 -6.87 -12.60 -5.31
C PHE A 110 -7.63 -13.79 -4.72
N GLU A 111 -7.10 -14.98 -4.93
CA GLU A 111 -7.59 -16.18 -4.24
C GLU A 111 -7.22 -16.11 -2.75
N LYS A 112 -8.08 -16.70 -1.92
CA LYS A 112 -7.81 -16.83 -0.50
C LYS A 112 -6.53 -17.65 -0.27
N ASP A 113 -5.74 -17.27 0.74
CA ASP A 113 -4.50 -17.96 1.12
C ASP A 113 -3.49 -18.13 -0.04
N SER A 114 -3.42 -17.16 -0.97
CA SER A 114 -2.59 -17.25 -2.17
C SER A 114 -1.31 -16.41 -2.15
N LEU A 115 -1.27 -15.33 -1.35
CA LEU A 115 -0.16 -14.38 -1.34
C LEU A 115 0.87 -14.71 -0.26
N ASP A 116 2.13 -14.59 -0.61
CA ASP A 116 3.25 -14.72 0.33
C ASP A 116 3.54 -13.39 1.02
N LEU A 117 3.27 -12.26 0.35
CA LEU A 117 3.48 -10.92 0.87
C LEU A 117 2.42 -9.96 0.32
N ILE A 118 1.82 -9.18 1.21
CA ILE A 118 1.08 -7.96 0.87
C ILE A 118 1.92 -6.77 1.33
N TRP A 119 2.12 -5.83 0.42
CA TRP A 119 2.85 -4.59 0.63
C TRP A 119 1.93 -3.39 0.42
N SER A 120 2.04 -2.36 1.26
CA SER A 120 1.30 -1.10 1.07
C SER A 120 2.02 0.04 1.77
N GLU A 121 2.64 0.92 1.00
CA GLU A 121 3.33 2.11 1.54
C GLU A 121 2.51 3.37 1.30
N GLY A 122 2.07 4.02 2.38
CA GLY A 122 1.34 5.29 2.33
C GLY A 122 -0.03 5.19 1.66
N ALA A 123 -0.71 4.04 1.77
CA ALA A 123 -1.96 3.83 1.07
C ALA A 123 -3.08 3.18 1.91
N ILE A 124 -2.77 2.33 2.89
CA ILE A 124 -3.77 1.58 3.67
C ILE A 124 -4.81 2.49 4.34
N TYR A 125 -4.43 3.71 4.71
CA TYR A 125 -5.34 4.68 5.34
C TYR A 125 -6.56 5.03 4.47
N ASN A 126 -6.48 4.85 3.14
CA ASN A 126 -7.60 5.14 2.23
C ASN A 126 -8.81 4.22 2.46
N ILE A 127 -8.60 3.02 2.99
CA ILE A 127 -9.68 2.09 3.35
C ILE A 127 -9.83 1.90 4.86
N GLY A 128 -8.96 2.51 5.64
CA GLY A 128 -8.84 2.35 7.08
C GLY A 128 -7.83 1.24 7.47
N PHE A 129 -6.97 1.57 8.43
CA PHE A 129 -5.89 0.68 8.85
C PHE A 129 -6.42 -0.64 9.42
N GLU A 130 -7.37 -0.56 10.37
CA GLU A 130 -7.95 -1.75 10.99
C GLU A 130 -8.69 -2.63 9.97
N ARG A 131 -9.43 -2.00 9.04
CA ARG A 131 -10.13 -2.70 7.97
C ARG A 131 -9.13 -3.42 7.05
N GLY A 132 -8.09 -2.72 6.59
CA GLY A 132 -7.06 -3.30 5.74
C GLY A 132 -6.39 -4.51 6.40
N LEU A 133 -6.02 -4.42 7.67
CA LEU A 133 -5.46 -5.56 8.42
C LEU A 133 -6.41 -6.77 8.45
N LYS A 134 -7.71 -6.54 8.67
CA LYS A 134 -8.72 -7.61 8.77
C LYS A 134 -9.03 -8.26 7.42
N GLU A 135 -9.19 -7.46 6.38
CA GLU A 135 -9.62 -7.95 5.08
C GLU A 135 -8.46 -8.57 4.29
N TRP A 136 -7.30 -7.92 4.24
CA TRP A 136 -6.16 -8.37 3.42
C TRP A 136 -5.53 -9.66 3.92
N ARG A 137 -5.57 -9.91 5.24
CA ARG A 137 -5.07 -11.18 5.80
C ARG A 137 -5.70 -12.42 5.17
N ASN A 138 -6.94 -12.33 4.67
CA ASN A 138 -7.62 -13.46 4.05
C ASN A 138 -6.94 -13.94 2.76
N TYR A 139 -6.13 -13.11 2.15
CA TYR A 139 -5.37 -13.44 0.94
C TYR A 139 -3.97 -13.96 1.25
N LEU A 140 -3.47 -13.76 2.49
CA LEU A 140 -2.15 -14.24 2.89
C LEU A 140 -2.17 -15.72 3.18
N LYS A 141 -1.17 -16.42 2.66
CA LYS A 141 -0.86 -17.80 3.06
C LYS A 141 -0.57 -17.88 4.56
N PRO A 142 -0.75 -19.05 5.20
CA PRO A 142 -0.20 -19.29 6.53
C PRO A 142 1.30 -18.99 6.55
N GLY A 143 1.72 -18.06 7.40
CA GLY A 143 3.11 -17.58 7.45
C GLY A 143 3.49 -16.52 6.44
N GLY A 144 2.54 -16.03 5.62
CA GLY A 144 2.73 -14.88 4.77
C GLY A 144 2.85 -13.57 5.57
N TYR A 145 3.37 -12.54 4.93
CA TYR A 145 3.68 -11.26 5.56
C TYR A 145 2.76 -10.15 5.07
N LEU A 146 2.43 -9.23 5.98
CA LEU A 146 1.82 -7.94 5.68
C LEU A 146 2.81 -6.84 6.08
N ALA A 147 3.26 -6.05 5.12
CA ALA A 147 4.12 -4.90 5.34
C ALA A 147 3.38 -3.61 4.93
N VAL A 148 3.16 -2.74 5.88
CA VAL A 148 2.42 -1.48 5.67
C VAL A 148 3.15 -0.31 6.31
N SER A 149 3.04 0.86 5.71
CA SER A 149 3.38 2.11 6.38
C SER A 149 2.11 2.91 6.69
N GLU A 150 2.10 3.55 7.85
CA GLU A 150 0.93 4.20 8.41
C GLU A 150 1.27 5.55 9.01
N SER A 151 0.33 6.50 8.92
CA SER A 151 0.44 7.80 9.56
C SER A 151 0.16 7.67 11.06
N VAL A 152 1.09 8.15 11.88
CA VAL A 152 1.01 8.02 13.33
C VAL A 152 1.41 9.30 14.06
N TRP A 153 0.92 9.45 15.29
CA TRP A 153 1.40 10.46 16.20
C TRP A 153 2.66 9.99 16.92
N PHE A 154 3.70 10.80 16.92
CA PHE A 154 4.93 10.54 17.68
C PHE A 154 4.86 11.02 19.14
N THR A 155 3.92 11.92 19.45
CA THR A 155 3.73 12.49 20.78
C THR A 155 2.26 12.63 21.12
N ASP A 156 1.93 12.63 22.41
CA ASP A 156 0.58 12.93 22.90
C ASP A 156 0.27 14.43 22.86
N GLN A 157 1.32 15.27 22.88
CA GLN A 157 1.18 16.72 22.82
C GLN A 157 1.35 17.20 21.37
N ARG A 158 0.37 17.93 20.87
CA ARG A 158 0.35 18.54 19.53
C ARG A 158 -0.55 19.78 19.52
N PRO A 159 -0.30 20.76 18.64
CA PRO A 159 -1.19 21.90 18.46
C PRO A 159 -2.60 21.43 18.08
N ALA A 160 -3.62 22.08 18.62
CA ALA A 160 -5.01 21.74 18.33
C ALA A 160 -5.32 21.81 16.83
N GLU A 161 -4.80 22.80 16.12
CA GLU A 161 -4.96 22.97 14.67
C GLU A 161 -4.47 21.74 13.89
N ILE A 162 -3.32 21.18 14.25
CA ILE A 162 -2.78 19.97 13.61
C ILE A 162 -3.62 18.74 13.95
N HIS A 163 -4.05 18.65 15.22
CA HIS A 163 -4.95 17.58 15.65
C HIS A 163 -6.25 17.61 14.86
N ASP A 164 -6.91 18.76 14.77
CA ASP A 164 -8.22 18.91 14.13
C ASP A 164 -8.13 18.68 12.62
N PHE A 165 -7.04 19.14 11.98
CA PHE A 165 -6.78 18.86 10.57
C PHE A 165 -6.73 17.34 10.31
N TRP A 166 -5.90 16.61 11.02
CA TRP A 166 -5.75 15.18 10.82
C TRP A 166 -7.01 14.40 11.19
N MET A 167 -7.68 14.75 12.29
CA MET A 167 -8.93 14.10 12.67
C MET A 167 -10.07 14.33 11.68
N SER A 168 -10.03 15.44 10.92
CA SER A 168 -10.99 15.65 9.83
C SER A 168 -10.66 14.85 8.56
N ALA A 169 -9.37 14.59 8.32
CA ALA A 169 -8.91 13.91 7.11
C ALA A 169 -8.78 12.39 7.30
N TYR A 170 -8.34 11.95 8.48
CA TYR A 170 -8.10 10.54 8.81
C TYR A 170 -8.33 10.29 10.30
N THR A 171 -9.52 9.84 10.65
CA THR A 171 -9.94 9.64 12.04
C THR A 171 -9.25 8.48 12.75
N GLU A 172 -8.66 7.55 12.00
CA GLU A 172 -7.91 6.42 12.57
C GLU A 172 -6.45 6.76 12.91
N ILE A 173 -5.97 7.99 12.67
CA ILE A 173 -4.62 8.37 13.07
C ILE A 173 -4.46 8.26 14.58
N ASP A 174 -3.43 7.53 15.03
CA ASP A 174 -3.21 7.25 16.44
C ASP A 174 -1.71 7.15 16.75
N THR A 175 -1.37 6.89 17.99
CA THR A 175 0.02 6.73 18.41
C THR A 175 0.61 5.40 17.94
N VAL A 176 1.95 5.34 17.85
CA VAL A 176 2.66 4.10 17.48
C VAL A 176 2.26 2.92 18.39
N PRO A 177 2.22 3.04 19.72
CA PRO A 177 1.80 1.93 20.60
C PRO A 177 0.41 1.41 20.29
N ASN A 178 -0.57 2.28 20.02
CA ASN A 178 -1.94 1.88 19.72
C ASN A 178 -2.02 1.17 18.36
N LYS A 179 -1.37 1.69 17.33
CA LYS A 179 -1.32 1.01 16.01
C LYS A 179 -0.62 -0.35 16.10
N VAL A 180 0.46 -0.45 16.86
CA VAL A 180 1.14 -1.75 17.11
C VAL A 180 0.23 -2.71 17.87
N CYS A 181 -0.54 -2.22 18.86
CA CYS A 181 -1.51 -3.04 19.57
C CYS A 181 -2.54 -3.67 18.61
N LEU A 182 -3.04 -2.90 17.62
CA LEU A 182 -3.95 -3.42 16.59
C LEU A 182 -3.32 -4.55 15.77
N LEU A 183 -2.01 -4.47 15.44
CA LEU A 183 -1.32 -5.56 14.75
C LEU A 183 -1.28 -6.85 15.57
N TYR A 184 -1.06 -6.76 16.88
CA TYR A 184 -1.01 -7.93 17.77
C TYR A 184 -2.39 -8.49 18.12
N THR A 185 -3.43 -7.67 18.13
CA THR A 185 -4.80 -8.10 18.45
C THR A 185 -5.58 -8.51 17.19
N SER A 186 -5.11 -8.15 16.02
CA SER A 186 -5.67 -8.64 14.76
C SER A 186 -5.31 -10.13 14.60
N PRO A 187 -6.29 -11.02 14.32
CA PRO A 187 -6.02 -12.44 14.18
C PRO A 187 -4.96 -12.69 13.11
N SER A 188 -3.89 -13.40 13.44
CA SER A 188 -2.83 -13.79 12.51
C SER A 188 -3.31 -14.91 11.57
N PRO A 189 -2.78 -15.05 10.33
CA PRO A 189 -3.01 -16.24 9.51
C PRO A 189 -2.66 -17.57 10.23
N ARG A 190 -1.84 -17.51 11.30
CA ARG A 190 -1.50 -18.66 12.14
C ARG A 190 -2.58 -19.03 13.16
N ASP A 191 -3.54 -18.13 13.43
CA ASP A 191 -4.56 -18.31 14.50
C ASP A 191 -5.83 -19.01 14.01
N THR A 192 -5.91 -19.37 12.74
CA THR A 192 -6.98 -20.21 12.20
C THR A 192 -6.63 -21.68 12.41
N ARG A 193 -6.91 -22.18 13.63
CA ARG A 193 -7.11 -23.61 13.87
C ARG A 193 -8.59 -23.92 14.04
#